data_408f72030096fa06e46b8914ecd240aa
#
_entry.id   408f72030096fa06e46b8914ecd240aa
#
_cell.length_a   1.000
_cell.length_b   1.000
_cell.length_c   1.000
_cell.angle_alpha   90.00
_cell.angle_beta   90.00
_cell.angle_gamma   90.00
#
_symmetry.space_group_name_H-M   'P 1'
#
loop_
_entity.id
_entity.type
_entity.pdbx_description
1 polymer ?
#
loop_
_entity_poly.entity_id
_entity_poly.type
_entity_poly.pdbx_seq_one_letter_code
_entity_poly.pdbx_strand_id
1 'polypeptide(L)'
;MKIVSFCHEHQEARLGILLDDAILDAATAASVLQREHECYFRDARSFIRAGDAAIATAKQLIDRRPVGALLKRDSVKLAPPIIPSTILCAGSNYREHNEEKAGSPTSGKEPEFFLKTSDCVVGPEEPIVYDDKLTRKLDCETELAIVIGRPGRHIPKDQALAHIFGYTIVNDVTARDRQVRRSGEFTWYELGRGKAFDGSAPLGPCIVTADEIPDPQILDIRTRINGELRQFSNTRNMIWTCADLIHFFSTNFTLKPGMVIITGTPAGTAWSTDAELGGHWKPNGDLVAASRYCLPGDLVESEIERIGVLRNPVQLQA
;
A
#
# COMPACT_ATOMS: atom_id res chain seq x y z
N MET A 1 10.90 7.86 10.87
CA MET A 1 11.99 7.10 10.18
C MET A 1 11.40 6.27 9.05
N LYS A 2 12.23 5.85 8.06
CA LYS A 2 11.81 5.00 6.95
C LYS A 2 12.31 3.58 7.14
N ILE A 3 11.41 2.63 7.33
CA ILE A 3 11.69 1.21 7.53
C ILE A 3 11.57 0.49 6.19
N VAL A 4 12.55 -0.33 5.86
CA VAL A 4 12.58 -1.16 4.64
C VAL A 4 12.86 -2.61 4.99
N SER A 5 12.47 -3.52 4.10
CA SER A 5 13.08 -4.85 4.01
C SER A 5 13.93 -4.90 2.74
N PHE A 6 15.08 -5.50 2.81
CA PHE A 6 16.02 -5.55 1.70
C PHE A 6 16.71 -6.91 1.59
N CYS A 7 17.06 -7.30 0.38
CA CYS A 7 17.87 -8.47 0.07
C CYS A 7 19.24 -8.02 -0.43
N HIS A 8 20.29 -8.66 0.06
CA HIS A 8 21.65 -8.47 -0.39
C HIS A 8 22.18 -9.82 -0.88
N GLU A 9 22.72 -9.89 -2.09
CA GLU A 9 23.37 -11.06 -2.66
C GLU A 9 22.56 -12.40 -2.54
N HIS A 10 21.27 -12.41 -2.93
CA HIS A 10 20.39 -13.60 -2.89
C HIS A 10 20.07 -14.14 -1.48
N GLN A 11 20.30 -13.36 -0.43
CA GLN A 11 19.95 -13.70 0.95
C GLN A 11 18.47 -13.44 1.23
N GLU A 12 17.97 -14.00 2.35
CA GLU A 12 16.64 -13.68 2.87
C GLU A 12 16.50 -12.18 3.19
N ALA A 13 15.26 -11.68 3.09
CA ALA A 13 14.98 -10.28 3.37
C ALA A 13 15.30 -9.91 4.83
N ARG A 14 16.02 -8.83 5.02
CA ARG A 14 16.46 -8.28 6.31
C ARG A 14 15.83 -6.93 6.57
N LEU A 15 15.65 -6.60 7.84
CA LEU A 15 15.17 -5.30 8.25
C LEU A 15 16.27 -4.23 8.10
N GLY A 16 15.94 -3.13 7.43
CA GLY A 16 16.81 -1.97 7.28
C GLY A 16 16.09 -0.67 7.64
N ILE A 17 16.89 0.34 7.91
CA ILE A 17 16.43 1.72 8.04
C ILE A 17 17.01 2.50 6.86
N LEU A 18 16.13 3.05 6.03
CA LEU A 18 16.53 3.85 4.89
C LEU A 18 16.96 5.22 5.37
N LEU A 19 18.21 5.54 5.13
CA LEU A 19 18.81 6.86 5.21
C LEU A 19 18.80 7.49 3.81
N ASP A 20 19.35 8.67 3.60
CA ASP A 20 19.23 9.37 2.32
C ASP A 20 19.61 8.48 1.11
N ASP A 21 20.84 8.02 1.05
CA ASP A 21 21.41 7.20 -0.03
C ASP A 21 21.98 5.85 0.45
N ALA A 22 21.66 5.47 1.69
CA ALA A 22 22.15 4.27 2.34
C ALA A 22 21.05 3.52 3.09
N ILE A 23 21.28 2.24 3.34
CA ILE A 23 20.47 1.43 4.25
C ILE A 23 21.34 1.03 5.44
N LEU A 24 20.85 1.35 6.63
CA LEU A 24 21.39 0.80 7.86
C LEU A 24 20.77 -0.60 8.07
N ASP A 25 21.59 -1.64 7.93
CA ASP A 25 21.20 -2.99 8.31
C ASP A 25 20.99 -3.06 9.82
N ALA A 26 19.74 -3.08 10.21
CA ALA A 26 19.35 -2.91 11.61
C ALA A 26 19.76 -4.10 12.48
N ALA A 27 19.73 -5.32 11.96
CA ALA A 27 20.17 -6.51 12.68
C ALA A 27 21.69 -6.49 12.90
N THR A 28 22.47 -6.18 11.86
CA THR A 28 23.94 -6.03 11.99
C THR A 28 24.30 -4.90 12.97
N ALA A 29 23.64 -3.74 12.87
CA ALA A 29 23.88 -2.64 13.79
C ALA A 29 23.54 -3.01 15.24
N ALA A 30 22.43 -3.69 15.47
CA ALA A 30 22.03 -4.11 16.82
C ALA A 30 22.97 -5.16 17.42
N SER A 31 23.46 -6.12 16.64
CA SER A 31 24.38 -7.16 17.10
C SER A 31 25.72 -6.56 17.64
N VAL A 32 26.12 -5.41 17.09
CA VAL A 32 27.33 -4.71 17.52
C VAL A 32 27.10 -3.81 18.72
N LEU A 33 25.99 -3.09 18.76
CA LEU A 33 25.77 -2.01 19.73
C LEU A 33 24.77 -2.34 20.84
N GLN A 34 23.80 -3.23 20.60
CA GLN A 34 22.64 -3.44 21.45
C GLN A 34 22.18 -4.91 21.39
N ARG A 35 23.09 -5.85 21.72
CA ARG A 35 22.83 -7.30 21.61
C ARG A 35 21.56 -7.78 22.32
N GLU A 36 21.23 -7.21 23.46
CA GLU A 36 20.01 -7.54 24.19
C GLU A 36 18.73 -7.19 23.44
N HIS A 37 18.80 -6.29 22.47
CA HIS A 37 17.66 -5.83 21.67
C HIS A 37 17.67 -6.37 20.22
N GLU A 38 18.62 -7.26 19.88
CA GLU A 38 18.75 -7.83 18.52
C GLU A 38 17.46 -8.48 18.02
N CYS A 39 16.68 -9.08 18.93
CA CYS A 39 15.40 -9.72 18.59
C CYS A 39 14.35 -8.76 18.00
N TYR A 40 14.44 -7.45 18.27
CA TYR A 40 13.55 -6.45 17.70
C TYR A 40 13.78 -6.26 16.19
N PHE A 41 14.99 -6.53 15.71
CA PHE A 41 15.45 -6.24 14.36
C PHE A 41 15.51 -7.46 13.44
N ARG A 42 14.89 -8.59 13.83
CA ARG A 42 14.84 -9.80 13.02
C ARG A 42 14.11 -9.58 11.71
N ASP A 43 12.95 -8.92 11.78
CA ASP A 43 12.08 -8.59 10.67
C ASP A 43 11.17 -7.40 11.03
N ALA A 44 10.47 -6.84 10.04
CA ALA A 44 9.59 -5.70 10.27
C ALA A 44 8.46 -5.99 11.27
N ARG A 45 7.94 -7.21 11.31
CA ARG A 45 6.88 -7.59 12.25
C ARG A 45 7.37 -7.63 13.68
N SER A 46 8.59 -8.14 13.89
CA SER A 46 9.25 -8.14 15.20
C SER A 46 9.51 -6.71 15.69
N PHE A 47 9.96 -5.85 14.78
CA PHE A 47 10.19 -4.43 15.05
C PHE A 47 8.89 -3.70 15.45
N ILE A 48 7.83 -3.88 14.67
CA ILE A 48 6.52 -3.27 14.96
C ILE A 48 5.95 -3.76 16.28
N ARG A 49 6.07 -5.06 16.60
CA ARG A 49 5.60 -5.61 17.87
C ARG A 49 6.35 -5.08 19.07
N ALA A 50 7.64 -4.81 18.95
CA ALA A 50 8.43 -4.22 20.02
C ALA A 50 8.13 -2.71 20.23
N GLY A 51 7.50 -2.05 19.27
CA GLY A 51 6.92 -0.72 19.40
C GLY A 51 7.93 0.35 19.81
N ASP A 52 7.58 1.15 20.82
CA ASP A 52 8.37 2.31 21.24
C ASP A 52 9.81 1.94 21.66
N ALA A 53 10.01 0.73 22.23
CA ALA A 53 11.35 0.26 22.62
C ALA A 53 12.23 0.03 21.37
N ALA A 54 11.69 -0.60 20.33
CA ALA A 54 12.42 -0.79 19.07
C ALA A 54 12.73 0.54 18.38
N ILE A 55 11.77 1.47 18.36
CA ILE A 55 11.93 2.81 17.79
C ILE A 55 13.04 3.57 18.52
N ALA A 56 13.05 3.55 19.86
CA ALA A 56 14.09 4.21 20.67
C ALA A 56 15.47 3.60 20.40
N THR A 57 15.57 2.27 20.32
CA THR A 57 16.82 1.59 19.99
C THR A 57 17.26 1.93 18.56
N ALA A 58 16.34 1.92 17.59
CA ALA A 58 16.66 2.26 16.19
C ALA A 58 17.22 3.68 16.05
N LYS A 59 16.70 4.67 16.78
CA LYS A 59 17.24 6.04 16.81
C LYS A 59 18.70 6.04 17.28
N GLN A 60 19.05 5.28 18.31
CA GLN A 60 20.44 5.15 18.77
C GLN A 60 21.35 4.48 17.71
N LEU A 61 20.83 3.47 16.98
CA LEU A 61 21.58 2.83 15.91
C LEU A 61 21.84 3.81 14.74
N ILE A 62 20.85 4.65 14.40
CA ILE A 62 20.96 5.69 13.37
C ILE A 62 22.03 6.72 13.79
N ASP A 63 22.04 7.15 15.04
CA ASP A 63 23.02 8.15 15.52
C ASP A 63 24.45 7.60 15.50
N ARG A 64 24.64 6.32 15.86
CA ARG A 64 25.96 5.70 15.99
C ARG A 64 26.53 5.15 14.69
N ARG A 65 25.68 4.71 13.75
CA ARG A 65 26.05 4.19 12.42
C ARG A 65 27.26 3.25 12.44
N PRO A 66 27.17 2.07 13.08
CA PRO A 66 28.34 1.21 13.25
C PRO A 66 28.92 0.79 11.91
N VAL A 67 30.25 0.73 11.87
CA VAL A 67 31.00 0.31 10.68
C VAL A 67 30.57 -1.11 10.28
N GLY A 68 30.33 -1.32 8.98
CA GLY A 68 29.89 -2.61 8.44
C GLY A 68 28.37 -2.82 8.42
N ALA A 69 27.58 -1.94 9.08
CA ALA A 69 26.12 -1.99 9.02
C ALA A 69 25.51 -1.06 7.97
N LEU A 70 26.29 -0.21 7.31
CA LEU A 70 25.83 0.69 6.26
C LEU A 70 26.07 0.07 4.89
N LEU A 71 24.99 -0.04 4.11
CA LEU A 71 24.98 -0.53 2.74
C LEU A 71 24.56 0.61 1.80
N LYS A 72 25.15 0.70 0.62
CA LYS A 72 24.67 1.63 -0.41
C LYS A 72 23.28 1.21 -0.87
N ARG A 73 22.39 2.19 -1.07
CA ARG A 73 21.01 1.90 -1.50
C ARG A 73 20.94 1.13 -2.83
N ASP A 74 21.81 1.42 -3.76
CA ASP A 74 21.89 0.80 -5.08
C ASP A 74 22.52 -0.60 -5.09
N SER A 75 23.17 -1.01 -3.98
CA SER A 75 23.76 -2.34 -3.84
C SER A 75 22.78 -3.41 -3.32
N VAL A 76 21.54 -3.05 -3.04
CA VAL A 76 20.54 -3.95 -2.48
C VAL A 76 19.20 -3.85 -3.22
N LYS A 77 18.46 -4.96 -3.29
CA LYS A 77 17.08 -4.99 -3.76
C LYS A 77 16.14 -4.80 -2.59
N LEU A 78 15.16 -3.89 -2.72
CA LEU A 78 14.10 -3.79 -1.73
C LEU A 78 13.11 -4.96 -1.90
N ALA A 79 12.69 -5.50 -0.77
CA ALA A 79 11.57 -6.43 -0.66
C ALA A 79 10.34 -5.69 -0.11
N PRO A 80 9.15 -6.31 -0.08
CA PRO A 80 8.00 -5.72 0.61
C PRO A 80 8.42 -5.32 2.04
N PRO A 81 8.18 -4.06 2.46
CA PRO A 81 8.65 -3.60 3.77
C PRO A 81 8.03 -4.37 4.94
N ILE A 82 6.91 -5.04 4.68
CA ILE A 82 6.27 -6.02 5.56
C ILE A 82 5.45 -7.01 4.72
N ILE A 83 5.38 -8.26 5.16
CA ILE A 83 4.35 -9.22 4.70
C ILE A 83 3.25 -9.21 5.77
N PRO A 84 2.12 -8.53 5.54
CA PRO A 84 1.05 -8.43 6.54
C PRO A 84 0.34 -9.76 6.73
N SER A 85 -0.16 -10.03 7.95
CA SER A 85 -0.98 -11.22 8.21
C SER A 85 -2.36 -11.13 7.57
N THR A 86 -2.84 -9.92 7.33
CA THR A 86 -4.14 -9.61 6.73
C THR A 86 -4.08 -8.21 6.16
N ILE A 87 -4.65 -8.02 5.00
CA ILE A 87 -4.88 -6.70 4.39
C ILE A 87 -6.38 -6.45 4.41
N LEU A 88 -6.78 -5.46 5.19
CA LEU A 88 -8.16 -4.96 5.27
C LEU A 88 -8.30 -3.82 4.26
N CYS A 89 -9.25 -3.90 3.37
CA CYS A 89 -9.35 -3.00 2.22
C CYS A 89 -10.64 -2.20 2.27
N ALA A 90 -10.54 -0.87 2.22
CA ALA A 90 -11.70 0.02 2.09
C ALA A 90 -11.95 0.33 0.60
N GLY A 91 -13.14 -0.02 0.10
CA GLY A 91 -13.58 0.34 -1.25
C GLY A 91 -14.24 1.70 -1.32
N SER A 92 -14.30 2.27 -2.53
CA SER A 92 -15.13 3.46 -2.87
C SER A 92 -14.95 4.67 -1.94
N ASN A 93 -13.72 4.92 -1.46
CA ASN A 93 -13.42 5.90 -0.40
C ASN A 93 -13.05 7.31 -0.90
N TYR A 94 -13.10 7.58 -2.20
CA TYR A 94 -12.94 8.92 -2.77
C TYR A 94 -14.17 9.30 -3.57
N ARG A 95 -14.69 10.54 -3.37
CA ARG A 95 -15.90 11.01 -4.07
C ARG A 95 -15.72 11.00 -5.58
N GLU A 96 -14.61 11.58 -6.03
CA GLU A 96 -14.28 11.65 -7.44
C GLU A 96 -14.17 10.25 -8.10
N HIS A 97 -13.70 9.23 -7.37
CA HIS A 97 -13.69 7.86 -7.87
C HIS A 97 -15.10 7.26 -7.99
N ASN A 98 -15.99 7.60 -7.08
CA ASN A 98 -17.39 7.16 -7.14
C ASN A 98 -18.15 7.82 -8.28
N GLU A 99 -17.81 9.07 -8.61
CA GLU A 99 -18.42 9.86 -9.69
C GLU A 99 -17.97 9.42 -11.09
N GLU A 100 -16.91 8.61 -11.22
CA GLU A 100 -16.42 8.08 -12.50
C GLU A 100 -17.37 7.08 -13.16
N LYS A 101 -18.31 6.53 -12.42
CA LYS A 101 -19.12 5.38 -12.81
C LYS A 101 -20.60 5.67 -12.66
N ALA A 102 -21.36 5.47 -13.74
CA ALA A 102 -22.82 5.58 -13.69
C ALA A 102 -23.42 4.50 -12.77
N GLY A 103 -24.28 4.92 -11.84
CA GLY A 103 -25.00 4.00 -10.96
C GLY A 103 -24.12 3.27 -9.94
N SER A 104 -22.87 3.73 -9.74
CA SER A 104 -22.05 3.23 -8.64
C SER A 104 -22.72 3.62 -7.32
N PRO A 105 -23.02 2.65 -6.42
CA PRO A 105 -23.46 3.02 -5.10
C PRO A 105 -22.33 3.83 -4.45
N THR A 106 -22.59 5.09 -4.17
CA THR A 106 -21.71 5.86 -3.31
C THR A 106 -21.65 5.12 -1.98
N SER A 107 -20.44 5.04 -1.41
CA SER A 107 -20.24 4.54 -0.06
C SER A 107 -21.30 5.17 0.85
N GLY A 108 -22.25 4.35 1.30
CA GLY A 108 -23.45 4.84 1.93
C GLY A 108 -23.22 5.26 3.39
N LYS A 109 -23.68 4.45 4.33
CA LYS A 109 -23.60 4.74 5.77
C LYS A 109 -22.30 4.24 6.40
N GLU A 110 -21.59 3.32 5.75
CA GLU A 110 -20.38 2.65 6.25
C GLU A 110 -19.39 2.45 5.11
N PRO A 111 -18.08 2.30 5.41
CA PRO A 111 -17.09 1.90 4.42
C PRO A 111 -17.45 0.56 3.77
N GLU A 112 -17.35 0.47 2.45
CA GLU A 112 -17.31 -0.80 1.75
C GLU A 112 -16.00 -1.49 2.06
N PHE A 113 -16.00 -2.83 2.32
CA PHE A 113 -14.74 -3.51 2.58
C PHE A 113 -14.62 -4.88 1.90
N PHE A 114 -13.37 -5.26 1.67
CA PHE A 114 -12.96 -6.58 1.23
C PHE A 114 -11.61 -6.94 1.86
N LEU A 115 -11.08 -8.10 1.51
CA LEU A 115 -9.83 -8.63 2.05
C LEU A 115 -8.89 -8.99 0.91
N LYS A 116 -7.60 -8.77 1.14
CA LYS A 116 -6.51 -9.40 0.40
C LYS A 116 -5.69 -10.27 1.37
N THR A 117 -5.10 -11.33 0.84
CA THR A 117 -4.20 -12.21 1.60
C THR A 117 -2.75 -11.74 1.53
N SER A 118 -1.89 -12.30 2.35
CA SER A 118 -0.44 -12.09 2.27
C SER A 118 0.17 -12.49 0.92
N ASP A 119 -0.42 -13.48 0.25
CA ASP A 119 0.05 -13.96 -1.06
C ASP A 119 -0.18 -12.95 -2.19
N CYS A 120 -1.04 -11.96 -1.97
CA CYS A 120 -1.22 -10.85 -2.91
C CYS A 120 -0.01 -9.90 -2.96
N VAL A 121 0.89 -9.94 -1.96
CA VAL A 121 1.95 -8.93 -1.79
C VAL A 121 3.15 -9.22 -2.66
N VAL A 122 3.59 -8.19 -3.39
CA VAL A 122 4.89 -8.11 -4.06
C VAL A 122 5.59 -6.83 -3.66
N GLY A 123 6.91 -6.82 -3.77
CA GLY A 123 7.75 -5.69 -3.33
C GLY A 123 7.99 -4.63 -4.40
N PRO A 124 8.78 -3.60 -4.04
CA PRO A 124 9.24 -2.60 -4.98
C PRO A 124 10.05 -3.26 -6.12
N GLU A 125 9.82 -2.80 -7.36
CA GLU A 125 10.48 -3.30 -8.58
C GLU A 125 10.15 -4.76 -8.95
N GLU A 126 9.36 -5.47 -8.13
CA GLU A 126 8.82 -6.78 -8.49
C GLU A 126 7.66 -6.63 -9.49
N PRO A 127 7.49 -7.59 -10.42
CA PRO A 127 6.48 -7.44 -11.46
C PRO A 127 5.06 -7.58 -10.92
N ILE A 128 4.14 -6.77 -11.47
CA ILE A 128 2.72 -7.09 -11.49
C ILE A 128 2.53 -8.11 -12.60
N VAL A 129 2.07 -9.30 -12.25
CA VAL A 129 1.91 -10.40 -13.21
C VAL A 129 0.61 -10.23 -13.98
N TYR A 130 0.73 -10.11 -15.31
CA TYR A 130 -0.42 -10.14 -16.21
C TYR A 130 -0.69 -11.59 -16.64
N ASP A 131 -1.81 -12.14 -16.21
CA ASP A 131 -2.32 -13.45 -16.60
C ASP A 131 -3.60 -13.27 -17.45
N ASP A 132 -3.52 -13.58 -18.74
CA ASP A 132 -4.65 -13.46 -19.67
C ASP A 132 -5.78 -14.47 -19.42
N LYS A 133 -5.52 -15.55 -18.66
CA LYS A 133 -6.53 -16.48 -18.17
C LYS A 133 -7.31 -15.90 -16.99
N LEU A 134 -6.67 -15.03 -16.20
CA LEU A 134 -7.31 -14.33 -15.10
C LEU A 134 -8.11 -13.14 -15.62
N THR A 135 -7.48 -12.21 -16.36
CA THR A 135 -8.11 -10.96 -16.76
C THR A 135 -7.51 -10.38 -18.05
N ARG A 136 -8.35 -9.67 -18.79
CA ARG A 136 -7.92 -8.78 -19.88
C ARG A 136 -8.10 -7.29 -19.54
N LYS A 137 -8.55 -6.99 -18.32
CA LYS A 137 -8.80 -5.65 -17.83
C LYS A 137 -8.06 -5.43 -16.51
N LEU A 138 -6.72 -5.55 -16.56
CA LEU A 138 -5.84 -5.31 -15.42
C LEU A 138 -5.72 -3.82 -15.18
N ASP A 139 -6.10 -3.35 -14.00
CA ASP A 139 -6.11 -1.94 -13.61
C ASP A 139 -5.28 -1.69 -12.37
N CYS A 140 -4.86 -0.45 -12.16
CA CYS A 140 -4.01 -0.04 -11.06
C CYS A 140 -4.67 1.06 -10.22
N GLU A 141 -4.50 0.98 -8.90
CA GLU A 141 -5.08 1.87 -7.91
C GLU A 141 -4.06 2.21 -6.83
N THR A 142 -3.48 3.40 -6.89
CA THR A 142 -2.60 3.87 -5.81
C THR A 142 -3.42 4.21 -4.58
N GLU A 143 -3.00 3.67 -3.42
CA GLU A 143 -3.66 3.88 -2.14
C GLU A 143 -2.66 4.11 -1.01
N LEU A 144 -3.04 4.94 -0.04
CA LEU A 144 -2.38 5.00 1.24
C LEU A 144 -2.66 3.71 2.02
N ALA A 145 -1.63 3.12 2.60
CA ALA A 145 -1.74 1.94 3.43
C ALA A 145 -1.31 2.25 4.87
N ILE A 146 -2.19 1.95 5.83
CA ILE A 146 -1.96 2.10 7.27
C ILE A 146 -1.37 0.80 7.80
N VAL A 147 -0.25 0.87 8.49
CA VAL A 147 0.35 -0.27 9.21
C VAL A 147 -0.01 -0.18 10.68
N ILE A 148 -0.69 -1.20 11.20
CA ILE A 148 -1.11 -1.24 12.61
C ILE A 148 0.09 -1.54 13.50
N GLY A 149 0.26 -0.75 14.56
CA GLY A 149 1.32 -0.89 15.56
C GLY A 149 0.85 -1.39 16.91
N ARG A 150 -0.31 -0.93 17.37
CA ARG A 150 -0.88 -1.31 18.67
C ARG A 150 -2.13 -2.14 18.48
N PRO A 151 -2.27 -3.27 19.20
CA PRO A 151 -3.47 -4.08 19.08
C PRO A 151 -4.69 -3.36 19.68
N GLY A 152 -5.87 -3.66 19.13
CA GLY A 152 -7.11 -3.11 19.66
C GLY A 152 -8.34 -3.73 19.04
N ARG A 153 -9.45 -3.62 19.76
CA ARG A 153 -10.79 -3.97 19.31
C ARG A 153 -11.77 -2.90 19.79
N HIS A 154 -12.79 -2.59 18.97
CA HIS A 154 -13.74 -1.51 19.27
C HIS A 154 -13.03 -0.18 19.59
N ILE A 155 -12.00 0.14 18.83
CA ILE A 155 -11.17 1.35 19.03
C ILE A 155 -12.02 2.60 18.80
N PRO A 156 -12.13 3.52 19.78
CA PRO A 156 -12.80 4.79 19.58
C PRO A 156 -12.08 5.63 18.50
N LYS A 157 -12.85 6.38 17.71
CA LYS A 157 -12.30 7.18 16.61
C LYS A 157 -11.23 8.19 17.06
N ASP A 158 -11.43 8.82 18.19
CA ASP A 158 -10.48 9.79 18.77
C ASP A 158 -9.17 9.17 19.28
N GLN A 159 -9.13 7.85 19.45
CA GLN A 159 -7.94 7.08 19.83
C GLN A 159 -7.31 6.33 18.65
N ALA A 160 -7.96 6.31 17.49
CA ALA A 160 -7.61 5.45 16.37
C ALA A 160 -6.18 5.67 15.85
N LEU A 161 -5.75 6.93 15.71
CA LEU A 161 -4.41 7.24 15.18
C LEU A 161 -3.29 6.75 16.10
N ALA A 162 -3.53 6.60 17.41
CA ALA A 162 -2.55 6.05 18.35
C ALA A 162 -2.24 4.55 18.11
N HIS A 163 -3.04 3.85 17.31
CA HIS A 163 -2.82 2.46 16.95
C HIS A 163 -1.96 2.29 15.68
N ILE A 164 -1.61 3.39 15.01
CA ILE A 164 -0.82 3.36 13.78
C ILE A 164 0.68 3.30 14.10
N PHE A 165 1.38 2.34 13.49
CA PHE A 165 2.84 2.29 13.46
C PHE A 165 3.41 3.26 12.43
N GLY A 166 2.81 3.29 11.25
CA GLY A 166 3.25 4.10 10.13
C GLY A 166 2.42 3.86 8.88
N TYR A 167 2.90 4.40 7.77
CA TYR A 167 2.21 4.42 6.49
C TYR A 167 3.13 3.91 5.39
N THR A 168 2.54 3.31 4.37
CA THR A 168 3.22 2.87 3.15
C THR A 168 2.31 3.07 1.95
N ILE A 169 2.79 2.76 0.76
CA ILE A 169 1.99 2.77 -0.47
C ILE A 169 1.59 1.34 -0.80
N VAL A 170 0.37 1.16 -1.30
CA VAL A 170 -0.06 -0.05 -1.96
C VAL A 170 -0.65 0.31 -3.32
N ASN A 171 -0.48 -0.57 -4.29
CA ASN A 171 -1.25 -0.56 -5.52
C ASN A 171 -2.30 -1.67 -5.42
N ASP A 172 -3.58 -1.31 -5.30
CA ASP A 172 -4.68 -2.27 -5.26
C ASP A 172 -5.01 -2.75 -6.68
N VAL A 173 -4.13 -3.59 -7.23
CA VAL A 173 -4.26 -4.13 -8.58
C VAL A 173 -5.55 -4.91 -8.71
N THR A 174 -6.28 -4.60 -9.79
CA THR A 174 -7.66 -5.03 -9.97
C THR A 174 -7.90 -5.69 -11.32
N ALA A 175 -8.52 -6.86 -11.31
CA ALA A 175 -9.08 -7.54 -12.48
C ALA A 175 -10.53 -7.08 -12.71
N ARG A 176 -10.74 -6.01 -13.50
CA ARG A 176 -12.05 -5.34 -13.61
C ARG A 176 -13.14 -6.22 -14.18
N ASP A 177 -12.82 -7.07 -15.16
CA ASP A 177 -13.76 -8.04 -15.75
C ASP A 177 -14.13 -9.21 -14.80
N ARG A 178 -13.39 -9.32 -13.67
CA ARG A 178 -13.73 -10.23 -12.57
C ARG A 178 -14.48 -9.51 -11.45
N GLN A 179 -14.14 -8.24 -11.23
CA GLN A 179 -14.78 -7.41 -10.22
C GLN A 179 -16.21 -7.03 -10.61
N VAL A 180 -16.42 -6.58 -11.85
CA VAL A 180 -17.71 -6.08 -12.32
C VAL A 180 -18.42 -7.19 -13.09
N ARG A 181 -19.55 -7.62 -12.57
CA ARG A 181 -20.40 -8.66 -13.18
C ARG A 181 -21.70 -8.03 -13.62
N ARG A 182 -22.08 -8.28 -14.86
CA ARG A 182 -23.35 -7.79 -15.44
C ARG A 182 -24.15 -8.93 -16.06
N SER A 183 -25.47 -8.90 -15.83
CA SER A 183 -26.43 -9.82 -16.46
C SER A 183 -27.71 -9.06 -16.71
N GLY A 184 -28.00 -8.73 -17.98
CA GLY A 184 -29.07 -7.82 -18.34
C GLY A 184 -28.88 -6.45 -17.71
N GLU A 185 -29.88 -5.97 -16.98
CA GLU A 185 -29.82 -4.68 -16.26
C GLU A 185 -29.14 -4.76 -14.88
N PHE A 186 -28.85 -5.98 -14.41
CA PHE A 186 -28.23 -6.17 -13.09
C PHE A 186 -26.72 -6.05 -13.16
N THR A 187 -26.17 -5.28 -12.24
CA THR A 187 -24.72 -5.19 -12.01
C THR A 187 -24.44 -5.51 -10.54
N TRP A 188 -23.44 -6.37 -10.31
CA TRP A 188 -22.92 -6.65 -8.96
C TRP A 188 -21.42 -6.72 -8.97
N TYR A 189 -20.82 -6.63 -7.78
CA TYR A 189 -19.37 -6.59 -7.62
C TYR A 189 -18.88 -7.84 -6.88
N GLU A 190 -17.92 -8.54 -7.50
CA GLU A 190 -17.20 -9.67 -6.88
C GLU A 190 -15.81 -9.20 -6.43
N LEU A 191 -15.75 -8.48 -5.32
CA LEU A 191 -14.50 -7.89 -4.84
C LEU A 191 -13.43 -8.96 -4.56
N GLY A 192 -13.79 -10.10 -4.01
CA GLY A 192 -12.85 -11.20 -3.77
C GLY A 192 -12.14 -11.64 -5.06
N ARG A 193 -12.88 -11.93 -6.14
CA ARG A 193 -12.29 -12.37 -7.41
C ARG A 193 -11.57 -11.28 -8.18
N GLY A 194 -12.06 -10.05 -8.06
CA GLY A 194 -11.50 -8.91 -8.78
C GLY A 194 -10.25 -8.31 -8.12
N LYS A 195 -10.06 -8.56 -6.83
CA LYS A 195 -9.07 -7.86 -6.01
C LYS A 195 -8.04 -8.77 -5.34
N ALA A 196 -8.39 -10.04 -5.01
CA ALA A 196 -7.52 -10.95 -4.27
C ALA A 196 -6.98 -12.06 -5.19
N PHE A 197 -5.80 -11.82 -5.77
CA PHE A 197 -5.03 -12.76 -6.55
C PHE A 197 -3.53 -12.51 -6.35
N ASP A 198 -2.69 -13.47 -6.71
CA ASP A 198 -1.25 -13.42 -6.52
C ASP A 198 -0.66 -12.14 -7.14
N GLY A 199 0.17 -11.42 -6.38
CA GLY A 199 0.81 -10.20 -6.84
C GLY A 199 -0.12 -8.99 -7.00
N SER A 200 -1.37 -9.05 -6.52
CA SER A 200 -2.35 -7.95 -6.66
C SER A 200 -2.20 -6.84 -5.61
N ALA A 201 -1.17 -6.88 -4.77
CA ALA A 201 -0.89 -5.85 -3.77
C ALA A 201 0.61 -5.49 -3.74
N PRO A 202 1.16 -4.85 -4.79
CA PRO A 202 2.46 -4.22 -4.69
C PRO A 202 2.51 -3.27 -3.49
N LEU A 203 3.49 -3.47 -2.59
CA LEU A 203 3.56 -2.78 -1.30
C LEU A 203 4.96 -2.19 -1.06
N GLY A 204 5.05 -0.94 -0.71
CA GLY A 204 6.32 -0.26 -0.45
C GLY A 204 6.31 1.24 -0.79
N PRO A 205 7.47 1.86 -1.07
CA PRO A 205 8.82 1.29 -1.04
C PRO A 205 9.36 1.12 0.38
N CYS A 206 8.77 1.77 1.37
CA CYS A 206 9.14 1.73 2.79
C CYS A 206 7.90 1.95 3.66
N ILE A 207 8.01 1.66 4.95
CA ILE A 207 7.07 2.16 5.95
C ILE A 207 7.66 3.43 6.57
N VAL A 208 6.93 4.54 6.49
CA VAL A 208 7.26 5.78 7.18
C VAL A 208 6.54 5.78 8.52
N THR A 209 7.28 5.91 9.63
CA THR A 209 6.69 5.89 10.97
C THR A 209 5.73 7.05 11.19
N ALA A 210 4.70 6.86 12.02
CA ALA A 210 3.60 7.81 12.20
C ALA A 210 4.06 9.20 12.71
N ASP A 211 5.16 9.26 13.45
CA ASP A 211 5.76 10.52 13.92
C ASP A 211 6.28 11.42 12.77
N GLU A 212 6.62 10.83 11.61
CA GLU A 212 7.03 11.58 10.42
C GLU A 212 5.83 12.07 9.57
N ILE A 213 4.66 11.47 9.77
CA ILE A 213 3.40 11.83 9.09
C ILE A 213 2.33 12.07 10.16
N PRO A 214 2.35 13.23 10.84
CA PRO A 214 1.43 13.51 11.93
C PRO A 214 -0.03 13.66 11.49
N ASP A 215 -0.26 14.06 10.24
CA ASP A 215 -1.59 14.12 9.64
C ASP A 215 -1.61 13.33 8.31
N PRO A 216 -2.23 12.14 8.29
CA PRO A 216 -2.33 11.33 7.08
C PRO A 216 -3.39 11.83 6.09
N GLN A 217 -4.16 12.87 6.44
CA GLN A 217 -5.25 13.39 5.61
C GLN A 217 -4.86 14.62 4.76
N ILE A 218 -3.56 14.87 4.57
CA ILE A 218 -3.07 16.02 3.79
C ILE A 218 -2.01 15.64 2.76
N LEU A 219 -1.87 14.36 2.43
CA LEU A 219 -0.84 13.84 1.53
C LEU A 219 -1.32 13.86 0.09
N ASP A 220 -0.47 14.34 -0.82
CA ASP A 220 -0.69 14.17 -2.25
C ASP A 220 -0.48 12.70 -2.65
N ILE A 221 -1.37 12.22 -3.51
CA ILE A 221 -1.38 10.85 -4.04
C ILE A 221 -1.46 10.87 -5.56
N ARG A 222 -0.59 10.09 -6.23
CA ARG A 222 -0.47 10.09 -7.70
C ARG A 222 -0.24 8.67 -8.23
N THR A 223 -0.75 8.44 -9.44
CA THR A 223 -0.40 7.27 -10.24
C THR A 223 0.09 7.73 -11.60
N ARG A 224 1.24 7.20 -12.03
CA ARG A 224 1.70 7.32 -13.42
C ARG A 224 1.80 5.92 -14.03
N ILE A 225 1.41 5.85 -15.30
CA ILE A 225 1.61 4.65 -16.12
C ILE A 225 2.38 5.07 -17.35
N ASN A 226 3.60 4.54 -17.53
CA ASN A 226 4.53 4.95 -18.59
C ASN A 226 4.80 6.47 -18.60
N GLY A 227 4.88 7.09 -17.42
CA GLY A 227 5.08 8.52 -17.24
C GLY A 227 3.81 9.38 -17.38
N GLU A 228 2.69 8.85 -17.90
CA GLU A 228 1.43 9.56 -18.00
C GLU A 228 0.73 9.66 -16.65
N LEU A 229 0.36 10.84 -16.22
CA LEU A 229 -0.34 11.08 -14.96
C LEU A 229 -1.82 10.65 -15.09
N ARG A 230 -2.15 9.52 -14.45
CA ARG A 230 -3.49 8.91 -14.48
C ARG A 230 -4.36 9.35 -13.32
N GLN A 231 -3.79 9.34 -12.13
CA GLN A 231 -4.47 9.75 -10.89
C GLN A 231 -3.68 10.85 -10.21
N PHE A 232 -4.38 11.84 -9.69
CA PHE A 232 -3.86 12.85 -8.79
C PHE A 232 -4.95 13.36 -7.88
N SER A 233 -4.73 13.25 -6.59
CA SER A 233 -5.63 13.74 -5.56
C SER A 233 -4.85 14.05 -4.28
N ASN A 234 -5.58 14.28 -3.20
CA ASN A 234 -5.03 14.44 -1.87
C ASN A 234 -5.86 13.60 -0.88
N THR A 235 -5.24 13.01 0.10
CA THR A 235 -5.91 12.15 1.08
C THR A 235 -7.00 12.86 1.90
N ARG A 236 -7.04 14.20 1.88
CA ARG A 236 -8.16 15.00 2.44
C ARG A 236 -9.49 14.75 1.74
N ASN A 237 -9.46 14.23 0.50
CA ASN A 237 -10.65 13.93 -0.30
C ASN A 237 -11.26 12.56 0.01
N MET A 238 -10.66 11.80 0.94
CA MET A 238 -11.25 10.57 1.44
C MET A 238 -12.61 10.85 2.08
N ILE A 239 -13.58 9.98 1.84
CA ILE A 239 -14.91 10.00 2.48
C ILE A 239 -14.76 9.58 3.94
N TRP A 240 -14.03 8.48 4.16
CA TRP A 240 -13.72 7.92 5.47
C TRP A 240 -12.24 8.13 5.77
N THR A 241 -11.95 8.86 6.83
CA THR A 241 -10.57 9.15 7.25
C THR A 241 -9.85 7.89 7.75
N CYS A 242 -8.53 7.96 7.89
CA CYS A 242 -7.76 6.87 8.50
C CYS A 242 -8.31 6.48 9.89
N ALA A 243 -8.77 7.45 10.68
CA ALA A 243 -9.36 7.20 11.98
C ALA A 243 -10.72 6.50 11.89
N ASP A 244 -11.56 6.89 10.90
CA ASP A 244 -12.83 6.20 10.62
C ASP A 244 -12.61 4.73 10.25
N LEU A 245 -11.65 4.47 9.38
CA LEU A 245 -11.34 3.11 8.91
C LEU A 245 -10.83 2.21 10.05
N ILE A 246 -9.94 2.71 10.92
CA ILE A 246 -9.48 1.97 12.09
C ILE A 246 -10.65 1.67 13.03
N HIS A 247 -11.49 2.66 13.33
CA HIS A 247 -12.70 2.48 14.13
C HIS A 247 -13.60 1.40 13.52
N PHE A 248 -13.93 1.51 12.24
CA PHE A 248 -14.77 0.58 11.50
C PHE A 248 -14.22 -0.86 11.54
N PHE A 249 -12.98 -1.06 11.08
CA PHE A 249 -12.39 -2.39 11.03
C PHE A 249 -12.18 -3.01 12.41
N SER A 250 -11.90 -2.20 13.44
CA SER A 250 -11.76 -2.71 14.80
C SER A 250 -13.06 -3.23 15.42
N THR A 251 -14.21 -2.90 14.82
CA THR A 251 -15.51 -3.48 15.19
C THR A 251 -15.62 -4.94 14.75
N ASN A 252 -15.12 -5.25 13.55
CA ASN A 252 -15.18 -6.61 12.99
C ASN A 252 -14.00 -7.48 13.44
N PHE A 253 -12.81 -6.87 13.58
CA PHE A 253 -11.56 -7.58 13.84
C PHE A 253 -10.84 -7.05 15.08
N THR A 254 -10.14 -7.91 15.80
CA THR A 254 -9.08 -7.44 16.68
C THR A 254 -7.90 -7.07 15.82
N LEU A 255 -7.63 -5.77 15.67
CA LEU A 255 -6.46 -5.29 14.95
C LEU A 255 -5.20 -5.73 15.69
N LYS A 256 -4.18 -6.16 14.94
CA LYS A 256 -2.92 -6.69 15.48
C LYS A 256 -1.73 -5.98 14.83
N PRO A 257 -0.61 -5.82 15.54
CA PRO A 257 0.61 -5.27 14.96
C PRO A 257 1.02 -5.99 13.66
N GLY A 258 1.27 -5.21 12.61
CA GLY A 258 1.63 -5.71 11.30
C GLY A 258 0.46 -6.09 10.38
N MET A 259 -0.80 -5.90 10.80
CA MET A 259 -1.94 -5.85 9.87
C MET A 259 -1.89 -4.54 9.08
N VAL A 260 -2.38 -4.57 7.85
CA VAL A 260 -2.43 -3.40 6.97
C VAL A 260 -3.89 -3.08 6.64
N ILE A 261 -4.21 -1.78 6.63
CA ILE A 261 -5.48 -1.24 6.12
C ILE A 261 -5.16 -0.38 4.90
N ILE A 262 -5.77 -0.67 3.75
CA ILE A 262 -5.68 0.15 2.55
C ILE A 262 -6.93 1.01 2.41
N THR A 263 -6.75 2.24 1.92
CA THR A 263 -7.69 3.33 2.22
C THR A 263 -8.54 3.78 1.05
N GLY A 264 -8.46 3.09 -0.10
CA GLY A 264 -9.16 3.47 -1.32
C GLY A 264 -8.33 4.40 -2.22
N THR A 265 -8.69 4.43 -3.48
CA THR A 265 -8.00 5.13 -4.56
C THR A 265 -8.80 6.34 -5.06
N PRO A 266 -8.14 7.41 -5.57
CA PRO A 266 -8.81 8.52 -6.24
C PRO A 266 -9.25 8.18 -7.67
N ALA A 267 -9.88 9.14 -8.35
CA ALA A 267 -10.28 9.07 -9.76
C ALA A 267 -9.07 8.89 -10.71
N GLY A 268 -9.31 8.36 -11.91
CA GLY A 268 -8.34 8.22 -12.99
C GLY A 268 -7.91 6.78 -13.28
N THR A 269 -8.62 5.79 -12.72
CA THR A 269 -8.42 4.38 -13.05
C THR A 269 -8.80 4.08 -14.51
N ALA A 270 -8.32 2.99 -15.09
CA ALA A 270 -8.71 2.62 -16.46
C ALA A 270 -10.20 2.23 -16.56
N TRP A 271 -10.80 1.79 -15.47
CA TRP A 271 -12.24 1.56 -15.40
C TRP A 271 -13.06 2.82 -15.69
N SER A 272 -12.56 3.99 -15.30
CA SER A 272 -13.25 5.27 -15.45
C SER A 272 -13.65 5.60 -16.90
N THR A 273 -12.95 5.08 -17.87
CA THR A 273 -13.19 5.29 -19.32
C THR A 273 -13.75 4.07 -20.04
N ASP A 274 -13.97 2.97 -19.32
CA ASP A 274 -14.51 1.74 -19.88
C ASP A 274 -16.05 1.76 -19.93
N ALA A 275 -16.60 2.14 -21.08
CA ALA A 275 -18.06 2.22 -21.29
C ALA A 275 -18.78 0.87 -21.09
N GLU A 276 -18.11 -0.28 -21.38
CA GLU A 276 -18.70 -1.62 -21.17
C GLU A 276 -18.98 -1.87 -19.69
N LEU A 277 -18.13 -1.34 -18.82
CA LEU A 277 -18.25 -1.46 -17.36
C LEU A 277 -18.90 -0.23 -16.70
N GLY A 278 -19.41 0.71 -17.50
CA GLY A 278 -20.16 1.87 -17.02
C GLY A 278 -19.30 3.09 -16.69
N GLY A 279 -18.03 3.10 -17.11
CA GLY A 279 -17.15 4.27 -17.00
C GLY A 279 -17.59 5.40 -17.92
N HIS A 280 -17.53 6.64 -17.45
CA HIS A 280 -17.91 7.84 -18.22
C HIS A 280 -17.12 9.09 -17.83
N TRP A 281 -16.04 8.91 -17.09
CA TRP A 281 -15.22 10.00 -16.55
C TRP A 281 -14.43 10.74 -17.63
N LYS A 282 -14.26 12.03 -17.41
CA LYS A 282 -13.39 12.89 -18.20
C LYS A 282 -12.36 13.54 -17.28
N PRO A 283 -11.07 13.43 -17.61
CA PRO A 283 -10.02 14.02 -16.80
C PRO A 283 -10.09 15.53 -16.77
N ASN A 284 -9.63 16.11 -15.67
CA ASN A 284 -9.44 17.54 -15.47
C ASN A 284 -7.94 17.86 -15.38
N GLY A 285 -7.56 19.06 -15.85
CA GLY A 285 -6.18 19.53 -15.76
C GLY A 285 -5.19 18.66 -16.54
N ASP A 286 -4.09 18.28 -15.89
CA ASP A 286 -2.99 17.52 -16.49
C ASP A 286 -3.21 15.99 -16.48
N LEU A 287 -4.36 15.52 -15.99
CA LEU A 287 -4.67 14.10 -15.96
C LEU A 287 -4.94 13.57 -17.38
N VAL A 288 -4.39 12.40 -17.66
CA VAL A 288 -4.57 11.69 -18.93
C VAL A 288 -5.55 10.54 -18.75
N ALA A 289 -6.65 10.57 -19.49
CA ALA A 289 -7.61 9.46 -19.49
C ALA A 289 -6.94 8.16 -19.96
N ALA A 290 -7.28 7.04 -19.30
CA ALA A 290 -6.79 5.75 -19.75
C ALA A 290 -7.36 5.42 -21.14
N SER A 291 -6.49 5.12 -22.09
CA SER A 291 -6.87 4.61 -23.41
C SER A 291 -7.04 3.10 -23.43
N ARG A 292 -6.50 2.40 -22.43
CA ARG A 292 -6.55 0.95 -22.24
C ARG A 292 -6.20 0.56 -20.80
N TYR A 293 -6.45 -0.68 -20.46
CA TYR A 293 -5.93 -1.33 -19.25
C TYR A 293 -4.42 -1.61 -19.36
N CYS A 294 -3.79 -1.94 -18.23
CA CYS A 294 -2.38 -2.29 -18.18
C CYS A 294 -2.07 -3.56 -18.96
N LEU A 295 -0.95 -3.55 -19.67
CA LEU A 295 -0.45 -4.67 -20.46
C LEU A 295 1.03 -4.95 -20.13
N PRO A 296 1.55 -6.16 -20.46
CA PRO A 296 2.98 -6.44 -20.33
C PRO A 296 3.84 -5.39 -21.03
N GLY A 297 4.88 -4.93 -20.33
CA GLY A 297 5.76 -3.84 -20.76
C GLY A 297 5.42 -2.48 -20.16
N ASP A 298 4.26 -2.31 -19.53
CA ASP A 298 3.94 -1.07 -18.81
C ASP A 298 4.76 -0.95 -17.52
N LEU A 299 5.04 0.29 -17.13
CA LEU A 299 5.61 0.64 -15.83
C LEU A 299 4.59 1.45 -15.04
N VAL A 300 4.23 0.95 -13.87
CA VAL A 300 3.33 1.63 -12.93
C VAL A 300 4.14 2.27 -11.83
N GLU A 301 3.88 3.55 -11.57
CA GLU A 301 4.48 4.33 -10.49
C GLU A 301 3.37 4.86 -9.59
N SER A 302 3.36 4.36 -8.36
CA SER A 302 2.47 4.81 -7.29
C SER A 302 3.24 5.72 -6.34
N GLU A 303 2.84 6.99 -6.24
CA GLU A 303 3.53 8.01 -5.45
C GLU A 303 2.63 8.57 -4.36
N ILE A 304 3.15 8.66 -3.14
CA ILE A 304 2.51 9.39 -2.04
C ILE A 304 3.54 10.30 -1.39
N GLU A 305 3.13 11.55 -1.18
CA GLU A 305 3.95 12.57 -0.54
C GLU A 305 4.54 12.06 0.78
N ARG A 306 5.80 12.39 1.07
CA ARG A 306 6.62 11.96 2.22
C ARG A 306 6.98 10.47 2.27
N ILE A 307 6.25 9.59 1.57
CA ILE A 307 6.56 8.15 1.54
C ILE A 307 7.57 7.88 0.41
N GLY A 308 7.25 8.28 -0.82
CA GLY A 308 8.09 8.10 -1.98
C GLY A 308 7.33 7.51 -3.17
N VAL A 309 8.03 6.75 -3.99
CA VAL A 309 7.48 6.14 -5.21
C VAL A 309 7.69 4.64 -5.18
N LEU A 310 6.60 3.90 -5.31
CA LEU A 310 6.57 2.46 -5.53
C LEU A 310 6.49 2.21 -7.04
N ARG A 311 7.47 1.48 -7.60
CA ARG A 311 7.54 1.17 -9.03
C ARG A 311 7.40 -0.32 -9.26
N ASN A 312 6.53 -0.67 -10.21
CA ASN A 312 6.34 -2.07 -10.58
C ASN A 312 6.15 -2.20 -12.10
N PRO A 313 6.98 -2.98 -12.80
CA PRO A 313 6.73 -3.31 -14.19
C PRO A 313 5.59 -4.32 -14.31
N VAL A 314 4.83 -4.25 -15.39
CA VAL A 314 3.84 -5.28 -15.74
C VAL A 314 4.51 -6.33 -16.63
N GLN A 315 4.43 -7.60 -16.23
CA GLN A 315 5.06 -8.70 -16.99
C GLN A 315 4.03 -9.79 -17.27
N LEU A 316 4.19 -10.44 -18.43
CA LEU A 316 3.38 -11.61 -18.78
C LEU A 316 3.74 -12.77 -17.83
N GLN A 317 2.72 -13.50 -17.41
CA GLN A 317 2.94 -14.76 -16.69
C GLN A 317 3.72 -15.74 -17.57
N ALA A 318 4.78 -16.32 -17.00
CA ALA A 318 5.63 -17.31 -17.68
C ALA A 318 4.91 -18.67 -17.88
#